data_7f7c86c0365db43eb956d11be09b5447
#
_entry.id   7f7c86c0365db43eb956d11be09b5447
#
_cell.length_a   1.000
_cell.length_b   1.000
_cell.length_c   1.000
_cell.angle_alpha   90.00
_cell.angle_beta   90.00
_cell.angle_gamma   90.00
#
_symmetry.space_group_name_H-M   'P 1'
#
loop_
_entity.id
_entity.type
_entity.pdbx_description
1 polymer ?
#
loop_
_entity_poly.entity_id
_entity_poly.type
_entity_poly.pdbx_seq_one_letter_code
_entity_poly.pdbx_strand_id
1 'polypeptide(L)'
;MCGIIGISAEKNVAEEIYESLLMLQHRGQDAAGMVVCEPSGKLNSRKSMGYVRDVFQQRHMNNLSGNLGIGHVRYPTAGGVGKEFAQPMYVNAPYGISLAHNGNLTNSKKLAAELFHAERRHINTESDSEVLLNILALELSKQEAVFPKPKDYFSAIEKTHMRINGAYAVVALITGYGILGFRDPLGIRPLTIGVRKGKNRNEYIISSETALFSALGYKFLRDVEPGEAVFVDNSGKIFSQQCSSESSKKPCIFEYVYLARPDSTIDEISVYKSRMRMGLKLADRIRNLNLVDEIDVVIPIPDSSTTAALQLAADLKKPYRQGFVKNRYIGRTFIMPLQEERKKSVRRKLNILDLEFKDKNVLLVDDSIVRGTTSRQIIEMVREVGAKKVLFASAAPPVKYQNLYGIDMAATKELIAHDKTEAEVADAIGADELIYQSLDDLISSVQEGNPDIKDFETSIFTGNYPTQIEEGYLENLEEERSDIIKMSKQEEIKT
;
A
#
# COMPACT_ATOMS: atom_id res chain seq x y z
N MET A 1 0.92 -4.37 -0.26
CA MET A 1 0.13 -3.30 0.42
C MET A 1 -1.32 -3.48 0.06
N CYS A 2 -2.21 -3.21 1.01
CA CYS A 2 -3.66 -3.38 0.83
C CYS A 2 -4.35 -2.03 0.58
N GLY A 3 -5.57 -2.07 0.04
CA GLY A 3 -6.47 -0.93 -0.04
C GLY A 3 -7.72 -1.21 0.77
N ILE A 4 -8.14 -0.25 1.61
CA ILE A 4 -9.32 -0.36 2.46
C ILE A 4 -10.28 0.79 2.21
N ILE A 5 -11.56 0.52 2.43
CA ILE A 5 -12.63 1.49 2.30
C ILE A 5 -13.76 1.21 3.27
N GLY A 6 -14.37 2.25 3.82
CA GLY A 6 -15.62 2.21 4.57
C GLY A 6 -16.56 3.33 4.10
N ILE A 7 -17.83 3.04 3.91
CA ILE A 7 -18.85 4.00 3.47
C ILE A 7 -20.08 3.94 4.37
N SER A 8 -20.56 5.13 4.79
CA SER A 8 -21.85 5.33 5.43
C SER A 8 -22.67 6.29 4.59
N ALA A 9 -23.77 5.80 3.98
CA ALA A 9 -24.63 6.57 3.10
C ALA A 9 -26.12 6.34 3.39
N GLU A 10 -27.01 7.07 2.70
CA GLU A 10 -28.47 6.87 2.80
C GLU A 10 -28.95 5.71 1.94
N LYS A 11 -28.25 5.45 0.85
CA LYS A 11 -28.59 4.40 -0.14
C LYS A 11 -27.68 3.19 0.01
N ASN A 12 -27.97 2.16 -0.80
CA ASN A 12 -27.09 1.00 -0.91
C ASN A 12 -25.69 1.42 -1.36
N VAL A 13 -24.67 0.99 -0.59
CA VAL A 13 -23.25 1.36 -0.79
C VAL A 13 -22.47 0.30 -1.57
N ALA A 14 -23.05 -0.84 -1.88
CA ALA A 14 -22.32 -1.96 -2.49
C ALA A 14 -21.68 -1.60 -3.83
N GLU A 15 -22.38 -0.84 -4.68
CA GLU A 15 -21.87 -0.38 -5.98
C GLU A 15 -20.73 0.62 -5.79
N GLU A 16 -20.86 1.58 -4.88
CA GLU A 16 -19.80 2.55 -4.59
C GLU A 16 -18.55 1.88 -4.00
N ILE A 17 -18.72 0.86 -3.16
CA ILE A 17 -17.59 0.06 -2.65
C ILE A 17 -16.92 -0.71 -3.79
N TYR A 18 -17.69 -1.32 -4.69
CA TYR A 18 -17.14 -2.01 -5.85
C TYR A 18 -16.30 -1.09 -6.74
N GLU A 19 -16.82 0.09 -7.09
CA GLU A 19 -16.09 1.09 -7.86
C GLU A 19 -14.85 1.59 -7.14
N SER A 20 -14.95 1.82 -5.83
CA SER A 20 -13.81 2.18 -4.98
C SER A 20 -12.71 1.12 -5.00
N LEU A 21 -13.07 -0.15 -4.85
CA LEU A 21 -12.12 -1.26 -4.88
C LEU A 21 -11.45 -1.40 -6.25
N LEU A 22 -12.16 -1.12 -7.36
CA LEU A 22 -11.56 -1.05 -8.69
C LEU A 22 -10.51 0.07 -8.77
N MET A 23 -10.79 1.24 -8.19
CA MET A 23 -9.84 2.36 -8.16
C MET A 23 -8.64 2.08 -7.23
N LEU A 24 -8.83 1.28 -6.19
CA LEU A 24 -7.78 0.83 -5.26
C LEU A 24 -7.08 -0.47 -5.71
N GLN A 25 -7.42 -1.04 -6.87
CA GLN A 25 -6.89 -2.32 -7.35
C GLN A 25 -5.36 -2.33 -7.49
N HIS A 26 -4.73 -1.17 -7.69
CA HIS A 26 -3.26 -1.05 -7.73
C HIS A 26 -2.61 -1.40 -6.39
N ARG A 27 -3.32 -1.25 -5.27
CA ARG A 27 -2.84 -1.59 -3.92
C ARG A 27 -2.93 -3.10 -3.62
N GLY A 28 -3.85 -3.82 -4.26
CA GLY A 28 -4.00 -5.25 -4.01
C GLY A 28 -4.65 -5.98 -5.18
N GLN A 29 -4.10 -7.13 -5.60
CA GLN A 29 -4.53 -7.89 -6.77
C GLN A 29 -4.71 -9.39 -6.49
N ASP A 30 -4.52 -9.81 -5.23
CA ASP A 30 -4.55 -11.20 -4.80
C ASP A 30 -5.97 -11.66 -4.41
N ALA A 31 -6.65 -10.85 -3.62
CA ALA A 31 -8.02 -11.10 -3.20
C ALA A 31 -8.79 -9.79 -3.06
N ALA A 32 -10.11 -9.86 -3.16
CA ALA A 32 -11.01 -8.75 -2.89
C ALA A 32 -12.20 -9.21 -2.03
N GLY A 33 -12.74 -8.29 -1.23
CA GLY A 33 -13.90 -8.57 -0.42
C GLY A 33 -14.64 -7.31 0.01
N MET A 34 -15.94 -7.46 0.27
CA MET A 34 -16.77 -6.45 0.92
C MET A 34 -17.78 -7.08 1.86
N VAL A 35 -18.17 -6.29 2.86
CA VAL A 35 -19.28 -6.56 3.76
C VAL A 35 -20.15 -5.32 3.79
N VAL A 36 -21.46 -5.50 3.60
CA VAL A 36 -22.46 -4.43 3.73
C VAL A 36 -23.49 -4.80 4.77
N CYS A 37 -24.02 -3.80 5.47
CA CYS A 37 -25.00 -3.93 6.53
C CYS A 37 -26.29 -3.23 6.15
N GLU A 38 -27.39 -3.95 6.18
CA GLU A 38 -28.72 -3.39 6.03
C GLU A 38 -29.15 -2.64 7.31
N PRO A 39 -30.11 -1.69 7.22
CA PRO A 39 -30.67 -1.03 8.41
C PRO A 39 -31.26 -1.99 9.45
N SER A 40 -31.63 -3.20 9.03
CA SER A 40 -32.11 -4.29 9.90
C SER A 40 -31.01 -4.90 10.76
N GLY A 41 -29.74 -4.59 10.49
CA GLY A 41 -28.57 -5.25 11.09
C GLY A 41 -28.13 -6.53 10.36
N LYS A 42 -28.77 -6.90 9.25
CA LYS A 42 -28.34 -8.07 8.46
C LYS A 42 -27.07 -7.73 7.68
N LEU A 43 -26.08 -8.62 7.78
CA LEU A 43 -24.84 -8.54 7.02
C LEU A 43 -24.92 -9.36 5.74
N ASN A 44 -24.50 -8.76 4.64
CA ASN A 44 -24.30 -9.44 3.36
C ASN A 44 -22.82 -9.28 2.99
N SER A 45 -22.17 -10.38 2.63
CA SER A 45 -20.73 -10.37 2.37
C SER A 45 -20.35 -11.20 1.15
N ARG A 46 -19.28 -10.77 0.50
CA ARG A 46 -18.60 -11.52 -0.56
C ARG A 46 -17.10 -11.25 -0.48
N LYS A 47 -16.30 -12.33 -0.46
CA LYS A 47 -14.84 -12.25 -0.57
C LYS A 47 -14.29 -13.49 -1.27
N SER A 48 -13.24 -13.33 -2.06
CA SER A 48 -12.56 -14.42 -2.76
C SER A 48 -11.20 -13.98 -3.25
N MET A 49 -10.41 -14.95 -3.70
CA MET A 49 -9.19 -14.71 -4.48
C MET A 49 -9.55 -14.12 -5.84
N GLY A 50 -8.65 -13.29 -6.38
CA GLY A 50 -8.75 -12.68 -7.70
C GLY A 50 -8.96 -11.17 -7.68
N TYR A 51 -9.00 -10.58 -8.87
CA TYR A 51 -9.28 -9.16 -9.06
C TYR A 51 -10.72 -8.82 -8.66
N VAL A 52 -10.98 -7.55 -8.36
CA VAL A 52 -12.31 -7.05 -8.01
C VAL A 52 -13.38 -7.49 -9.02
N ARG A 53 -13.08 -7.40 -10.33
CA ARG A 53 -14.00 -7.81 -11.38
C ARG A 53 -14.33 -9.31 -11.36
N ASP A 54 -13.39 -10.14 -10.97
CA ASP A 54 -13.55 -11.59 -10.93
C ASP A 54 -14.35 -12.02 -9.71
N VAL A 55 -14.12 -11.35 -8.57
CA VAL A 55 -14.79 -11.62 -7.30
C VAL A 55 -16.25 -11.15 -7.31
N PHE A 56 -16.50 -9.95 -7.85
CA PHE A 56 -17.82 -9.30 -7.84
C PHE A 56 -18.48 -9.32 -9.22
N GLN A 57 -19.14 -10.42 -9.55
CA GLN A 57 -19.99 -10.55 -10.74
C GLN A 57 -21.39 -10.03 -10.46
N GLN A 58 -22.17 -9.67 -11.50
CA GLN A 58 -23.52 -9.14 -11.38
C GLN A 58 -24.42 -9.93 -10.40
N ARG A 59 -24.39 -11.26 -10.50
CA ARG A 59 -25.16 -12.16 -9.60
C ARG A 59 -24.80 -12.01 -8.11
N HIS A 60 -23.57 -11.60 -7.81
CA HIS A 60 -23.11 -11.37 -6.44
C HIS A 60 -23.56 -10.00 -5.95
N MET A 61 -23.44 -8.98 -6.81
CA MET A 61 -23.84 -7.60 -6.49
C MET A 61 -25.33 -7.50 -6.15
N ASN A 62 -26.19 -8.26 -6.83
CA ASN A 62 -27.64 -8.28 -6.56
C ASN A 62 -28.00 -8.73 -5.13
N ASN A 63 -27.11 -9.45 -4.46
CA ASN A 63 -27.30 -9.94 -3.08
C ASN A 63 -26.59 -9.07 -2.03
N LEU A 64 -25.87 -8.04 -2.46
CA LEU A 64 -25.16 -7.12 -1.58
C LEU A 64 -25.98 -5.85 -1.39
N SER A 65 -26.73 -5.79 -0.31
CA SER A 65 -27.59 -4.65 0.05
C SER A 65 -27.25 -4.16 1.44
N GLY A 66 -27.09 -2.84 1.59
CA GLY A 66 -26.82 -2.17 2.85
C GLY A 66 -26.43 -0.72 2.65
N ASN A 67 -26.64 0.11 3.66
CA ASN A 67 -26.32 1.53 3.66
C ASN A 67 -25.03 1.85 4.43
N LEU A 68 -24.45 0.84 5.08
CA LEU A 68 -23.12 0.84 5.65
C LEU A 68 -22.33 -0.28 5.00
N GLY A 69 -21.04 -0.08 4.76
CA GLY A 69 -20.22 -1.16 4.25
C GLY A 69 -18.73 -0.86 4.30
N ILE A 70 -17.94 -1.93 4.28
CA ILE A 70 -16.48 -1.88 4.18
C ILE A 70 -16.00 -2.80 3.07
N GLY A 71 -14.86 -2.44 2.49
CA GLY A 71 -14.24 -3.22 1.43
C GLY A 71 -12.73 -3.29 1.55
N HIS A 72 -12.14 -4.28 0.89
CA HIS A 72 -10.71 -4.56 0.93
C HIS A 72 -10.22 -5.12 -0.41
N VAL A 73 -9.05 -4.68 -0.86
CA VAL A 73 -8.22 -5.34 -1.87
C VAL A 73 -6.90 -5.76 -1.24
N ARG A 74 -6.59 -7.05 -1.35
CA ARG A 74 -5.44 -7.68 -0.68
C ARG A 74 -4.23 -7.72 -1.60
N TYR A 75 -3.09 -7.35 -1.02
CA TYR A 75 -1.77 -7.73 -1.50
C TYR A 75 -1.16 -8.68 -0.45
N PRO A 76 -0.66 -9.87 -0.82
CA PRO A 76 -0.10 -10.78 0.16
C PRO A 76 1.14 -10.14 0.81
N THR A 77 1.12 -10.01 2.15
CA THR A 77 2.23 -9.42 2.91
C THR A 77 2.82 -10.44 3.87
N ALA A 78 2.13 -10.70 4.96
CA ALA A 78 2.43 -11.75 5.92
C ALA A 78 1.25 -12.73 5.95
N GLY A 79 1.50 -13.98 6.31
CA GLY A 79 0.50 -15.03 6.30
C GLY A 79 0.40 -15.76 4.95
N GLY A 80 -0.37 -16.81 4.89
CA GLY A 80 -0.50 -17.70 3.76
C GLY A 80 -1.19 -17.12 2.53
N VAL A 81 -1.21 -17.92 1.48
CA VAL A 81 -1.99 -17.67 0.27
C VAL A 81 -3.24 -18.53 0.34
N GLY A 82 -4.43 -17.91 0.36
CA GLY A 82 -5.69 -18.64 0.42
C GLY A 82 -6.90 -17.73 0.63
N LYS A 83 -8.09 -18.26 0.39
CA LYS A 83 -9.37 -17.55 0.53
C LYS A 83 -9.65 -17.14 1.99
N GLU A 84 -9.14 -17.88 2.94
CA GLU A 84 -9.25 -17.63 4.40
C GLU A 84 -8.61 -16.31 4.81
N PHE A 85 -7.56 -15.87 4.08
CA PHE A 85 -6.88 -14.61 4.31
C PHE A 85 -7.57 -13.41 3.63
N ALA A 86 -8.61 -13.64 2.83
CA ALA A 86 -9.35 -12.56 2.21
C ALA A 86 -10.15 -11.77 3.27
N GLN A 87 -10.06 -10.45 3.20
CA GLN A 87 -10.76 -9.53 4.10
C GLN A 87 -12.00 -8.94 3.40
N PRO A 88 -12.98 -8.41 4.16
CA PRO A 88 -13.02 -8.22 5.61
C PRO A 88 -13.10 -9.52 6.42
N MET A 89 -12.46 -9.51 7.60
CA MET A 89 -12.62 -10.57 8.62
C MET A 89 -13.85 -10.27 9.47
N TYR A 90 -14.43 -11.29 10.14
CA TYR A 90 -15.66 -11.15 10.95
C TYR A 90 -15.58 -11.91 12.27
N VAL A 91 -16.09 -11.28 13.33
CA VAL A 91 -16.41 -11.92 14.61
C VAL A 91 -17.84 -11.56 15.03
N ASN A 92 -18.54 -12.50 15.65
CA ASN A 92 -19.94 -12.31 16.05
C ASN A 92 -20.11 -11.55 17.37
N ALA A 93 -19.10 -11.52 18.22
CA ALA A 93 -19.15 -10.92 19.54
C ALA A 93 -17.98 -9.96 19.80
N PRO A 94 -18.24 -8.81 20.50
CA PRO A 94 -19.56 -8.25 20.77
C PRO A 94 -20.13 -7.54 19.51
N TYR A 95 -21.44 -7.43 19.40
CA TYR A 95 -22.18 -6.63 18.38
C TYR A 95 -22.04 -7.07 16.91
N GLY A 96 -21.25 -8.10 16.57
CA GLY A 96 -20.89 -8.41 15.18
C GLY A 96 -19.97 -7.35 14.56
N ILE A 97 -18.70 -7.69 14.39
CA ILE A 97 -17.68 -6.77 13.88
C ILE A 97 -17.08 -7.34 12.61
N SER A 98 -17.10 -6.56 11.54
CA SER A 98 -16.32 -6.85 10.34
C SER A 98 -15.17 -5.83 10.24
N LEU A 99 -13.95 -6.29 9.88
CA LEU A 99 -12.76 -5.45 9.87
C LEU A 99 -11.93 -5.66 8.60
N ALA A 100 -11.46 -4.58 8.04
CA ALA A 100 -10.45 -4.54 6.97
C ALA A 100 -9.25 -3.71 7.42
N HIS A 101 -8.05 -4.23 7.15
CA HIS A 101 -6.78 -3.74 7.64
C HIS A 101 -5.77 -3.56 6.50
N ASN A 102 -5.06 -2.45 6.50
CA ASN A 102 -3.88 -2.19 5.68
C ASN A 102 -2.69 -1.91 6.59
N GLY A 103 -1.71 -2.79 6.58
CA GLY A 103 -0.52 -2.68 7.41
C GLY A 103 0.07 -4.03 7.76
N ASN A 104 0.76 -4.09 8.89
CA ASN A 104 1.27 -5.33 9.47
C ASN A 104 1.56 -5.13 10.97
N LEU A 105 1.17 -6.12 11.80
CA LEU A 105 1.49 -6.17 13.21
C LEU A 105 2.76 -6.98 13.45
N THR A 106 3.74 -6.37 14.11
CA THR A 106 5.03 -7.02 14.41
C THR A 106 4.97 -7.98 15.60
N ASN A 107 3.90 -7.92 16.42
CA ASN A 107 3.69 -8.77 17.60
C ASN A 107 2.48 -9.71 17.46
N SER A 108 1.99 -9.97 16.25
CA SER A 108 0.77 -10.76 16.02
C SER A 108 0.86 -12.19 16.57
N LYS A 109 2.00 -12.88 16.45
CA LYS A 109 2.20 -14.24 16.96
C LYS A 109 2.05 -14.31 18.48
N LYS A 110 2.63 -13.37 19.21
CA LYS A 110 2.51 -13.25 20.67
C LYS A 110 1.07 -12.99 21.09
N LEU A 111 0.42 -12.03 20.43
CA LEU A 111 -0.98 -11.69 20.71
C LEU A 111 -1.93 -12.84 20.41
N ALA A 112 -1.70 -13.63 19.37
CA ALA A 112 -2.48 -14.84 19.07
C ALA A 112 -2.37 -15.87 20.19
N ALA A 113 -1.15 -16.10 20.74
CA ALA A 113 -0.94 -16.97 21.87
C ALA A 113 -1.64 -16.47 23.15
N GLU A 114 -1.59 -15.18 23.44
CA GLU A 114 -2.30 -14.55 24.56
C GLU A 114 -3.83 -14.73 24.41
N LEU A 115 -4.39 -14.45 23.22
CA LEU A 115 -5.82 -14.63 22.94
C LEU A 115 -6.27 -16.08 23.17
N PHE A 116 -5.46 -17.05 22.75
CA PHE A 116 -5.77 -18.46 22.93
C PHE A 116 -5.70 -18.91 24.39
N HIS A 117 -4.57 -18.63 25.07
CA HIS A 117 -4.32 -19.18 26.41
C HIS A 117 -5.05 -18.43 27.53
N ALA A 118 -5.06 -17.10 27.48
CA ALA A 118 -5.64 -16.26 28.53
C ALA A 118 -7.12 -15.97 28.30
N GLU A 119 -7.52 -15.67 27.06
CA GLU A 119 -8.85 -15.17 26.73
C GLU A 119 -9.75 -16.26 26.08
N ARG A 120 -9.20 -17.46 25.84
CA ARG A 120 -9.90 -18.61 25.22
C ARG A 120 -10.53 -18.28 23.87
N ARG A 121 -9.86 -17.40 23.09
CA ARG A 121 -10.27 -17.05 21.73
C ARG A 121 -9.45 -17.82 20.72
N HIS A 122 -10.12 -18.58 19.88
CA HIS A 122 -9.51 -19.29 18.77
C HIS A 122 -9.24 -18.31 17.61
N ILE A 123 -8.03 -18.36 17.06
CA ILE A 123 -7.63 -17.66 15.83
C ILE A 123 -7.53 -18.74 14.75
N ASN A 124 -8.27 -18.56 13.68
CA ASN A 124 -8.42 -19.58 12.63
C ASN A 124 -7.31 -19.51 11.57
N THR A 125 -6.67 -18.34 11.39
CA THR A 125 -5.64 -18.10 10.38
C THR A 125 -4.37 -17.52 10.99
N GLU A 126 -3.29 -17.53 10.24
CA GLU A 126 -2.05 -16.84 10.63
C GLU A 126 -2.10 -15.32 10.33
N SER A 127 -3.27 -14.78 9.97
CA SER A 127 -3.40 -13.36 9.62
C SER A 127 -3.35 -12.46 10.85
N ASP A 128 -2.48 -11.48 10.82
CA ASP A 128 -2.42 -10.40 11.80
C ASP A 128 -3.74 -9.61 11.87
N SER A 129 -4.48 -9.53 10.78
CA SER A 129 -5.79 -8.87 10.71
C SER A 129 -6.85 -9.59 11.54
N GLU A 130 -6.81 -10.93 11.62
CA GLU A 130 -7.69 -11.71 12.49
C GLU A 130 -7.34 -11.51 13.96
N VAL A 131 -6.05 -11.42 14.27
CA VAL A 131 -5.55 -11.11 15.61
C VAL A 131 -6.01 -9.72 16.03
N LEU A 132 -5.81 -8.71 15.17
CA LEU A 132 -6.25 -7.33 15.41
C LEU A 132 -7.76 -7.24 15.68
N LEU A 133 -8.56 -7.91 14.85
CA LEU A 133 -10.02 -7.98 15.02
C LEU A 133 -10.40 -8.56 16.37
N ASN A 134 -9.74 -9.64 16.79
CA ASN A 134 -10.03 -10.29 18.07
C ASN A 134 -9.57 -9.46 19.27
N ILE A 135 -8.45 -8.73 19.18
CA ILE A 135 -8.02 -7.77 20.22
C ILE A 135 -9.06 -6.64 20.34
N LEU A 136 -9.47 -6.02 19.23
CA LEU A 136 -10.50 -4.98 19.25
C LEU A 136 -11.83 -5.49 19.84
N ALA A 137 -12.27 -6.67 19.42
CA ALA A 137 -13.48 -7.30 19.93
C ALA A 137 -13.39 -7.59 21.43
N LEU A 138 -12.23 -8.02 21.90
CA LEU A 138 -11.98 -8.26 23.33
C LEU A 138 -12.07 -6.96 24.13
N GLU A 139 -11.39 -5.90 23.67
CA GLU A 139 -11.41 -4.63 24.40
C GLU A 139 -12.80 -3.97 24.36
N LEU A 140 -13.57 -4.15 23.29
CA LEU A 140 -14.98 -3.76 23.24
C LEU A 140 -15.85 -4.60 24.20
N SER A 141 -15.60 -5.89 24.37
CA SER A 141 -16.37 -6.74 25.28
C SER A 141 -16.14 -6.41 26.75
N LYS A 142 -15.04 -5.73 27.07
CA LYS A 142 -14.74 -5.24 28.43
C LYS A 142 -15.47 -3.92 28.77
N GLN A 143 -16.12 -3.29 27.79
CA GLN A 143 -16.96 -2.10 28.06
C GLN A 143 -18.27 -2.58 28.68
N GLU A 144 -18.72 -1.91 29.74
CA GLU A 144 -19.94 -2.29 30.46
C GLU A 144 -21.24 -1.97 29.71
N ALA A 145 -21.15 -1.22 28.63
CA ALA A 145 -22.31 -0.72 27.90
C ALA A 145 -22.97 -1.82 27.04
N VAL A 146 -24.22 -2.15 27.31
CA VAL A 146 -25.05 -3.01 26.45
C VAL A 146 -25.31 -2.35 25.09
N PHE A 147 -25.49 -1.04 25.07
CA PHE A 147 -25.64 -0.20 23.88
C PHE A 147 -24.46 0.76 23.79
N PRO A 148 -23.40 0.44 23.03
CA PRO A 148 -22.18 1.22 23.01
C PRO A 148 -22.39 2.59 22.38
N LYS A 149 -21.75 3.60 22.97
CA LYS A 149 -21.68 4.97 22.50
C LYS A 149 -20.30 5.22 21.89
N PRO A 150 -20.09 6.30 21.13
CA PRO A 150 -18.78 6.60 20.53
C PRO A 150 -17.61 6.54 21.51
N LYS A 151 -17.78 7.00 22.75
CA LYS A 151 -16.75 6.95 23.80
C LYS A 151 -16.29 5.53 24.14
N ASP A 152 -17.19 4.54 24.04
CA ASP A 152 -16.88 3.15 24.39
C ASP A 152 -16.01 2.51 23.29
N TYR A 153 -16.25 2.88 22.02
CA TYR A 153 -15.37 2.50 20.91
C TYR A 153 -13.99 3.12 21.05
N PHE A 154 -13.92 4.42 21.37
CA PHE A 154 -12.64 5.12 21.54
C PHE A 154 -11.83 4.58 22.70
N SER A 155 -12.47 4.26 23.84
CA SER A 155 -11.82 3.60 24.97
C SER A 155 -11.27 2.21 24.60
N ALA A 156 -12.00 1.44 23.82
CA ALA A 156 -11.51 0.14 23.34
C ALA A 156 -10.33 0.27 22.38
N ILE A 157 -10.33 1.30 21.52
CA ILE A 157 -9.21 1.55 20.59
C ILE A 157 -7.97 2.03 21.34
N GLU A 158 -8.11 2.89 22.36
CA GLU A 158 -7.01 3.30 23.22
C GLU A 158 -6.30 2.08 23.81
N LYS A 159 -7.05 1.13 24.36
CA LYS A 159 -6.51 -0.11 24.89
C LYS A 159 -5.96 -1.04 23.80
N THR A 160 -6.54 -1.02 22.60
CA THR A 160 -6.02 -1.75 21.45
C THR A 160 -4.65 -1.21 21.05
N HIS A 161 -4.49 0.11 20.92
CA HIS A 161 -3.19 0.75 20.62
C HIS A 161 -2.08 0.38 21.61
N MET A 162 -2.42 0.22 22.92
CA MET A 162 -1.46 -0.18 23.95
C MET A 162 -0.95 -1.63 23.78
N ARG A 163 -1.69 -2.48 23.08
CA ARG A 163 -1.38 -3.91 22.94
C ARG A 163 -0.69 -4.26 21.64
N ILE A 164 -1.04 -3.58 20.55
CA ILE A 164 -0.57 -3.92 19.22
C ILE A 164 0.63 -3.08 18.81
N ASN A 165 1.63 -3.73 18.20
CA ASN A 165 2.81 -3.09 17.64
C ASN A 165 2.83 -3.24 16.13
N GLY A 166 3.36 -2.23 15.41
CA GLY A 166 3.45 -2.23 13.97
C GLY A 166 2.82 -0.99 13.34
N ALA A 167 2.39 -1.11 12.10
CA ALA A 167 1.68 -0.05 11.39
C ALA A 167 0.35 -0.54 10.84
N TYR A 168 -0.69 0.26 11.00
CA TYR A 168 -2.04 -0.12 10.60
C TYR A 168 -2.94 1.06 10.31
N ALA A 169 -3.68 0.95 9.23
CA ALA A 169 -4.90 1.70 8.97
C ALA A 169 -6.06 0.70 8.93
N VAL A 170 -7.13 1.00 9.63
CA VAL A 170 -8.24 0.07 9.83
C VAL A 170 -9.57 0.73 9.51
N VAL A 171 -10.45 0.01 8.85
CA VAL A 171 -11.88 0.30 8.79
C VAL A 171 -12.64 -0.90 9.34
N ALA A 172 -13.59 -0.65 10.25
CA ALA A 172 -14.44 -1.67 10.81
C ALA A 172 -15.92 -1.27 10.75
N LEU A 173 -16.76 -2.23 10.46
CA LEU A 173 -18.20 -2.10 10.48
C LEU A 173 -18.71 -2.74 11.77
N ILE A 174 -19.35 -1.95 12.62
CA ILE A 174 -20.03 -2.42 13.82
C ILE A 174 -21.51 -2.58 13.48
N THR A 175 -21.97 -3.83 13.46
CA THR A 175 -23.30 -4.19 12.95
C THR A 175 -24.41 -3.43 13.67
N GLY A 176 -25.21 -2.68 12.89
CA GLY A 176 -26.32 -1.90 13.42
C GLY A 176 -25.92 -0.57 14.08
N TYR A 177 -24.63 -0.22 14.16
CA TYR A 177 -24.15 1.00 14.83
C TYR A 177 -23.45 1.98 13.89
N GLY A 178 -22.51 1.53 13.05
CA GLY A 178 -21.79 2.46 12.19
C GLY A 178 -20.47 1.93 11.64
N ILE A 179 -19.69 2.85 11.07
CA ILE A 179 -18.35 2.61 10.54
C ILE A 179 -17.32 3.26 11.48
N LEU A 180 -16.34 2.47 11.86
CA LEU A 180 -15.19 2.87 12.67
C LEU A 180 -13.94 2.90 11.79
N GLY A 181 -13.12 3.95 11.90
CA GLY A 181 -11.80 4.05 11.28
C GLY A 181 -10.78 4.43 12.34
N PHE A 182 -9.57 3.86 12.29
CA PHE A 182 -8.46 4.28 13.14
C PHE A 182 -7.10 4.04 12.48
N ARG A 183 -6.13 4.83 12.87
CA ARG A 183 -4.79 4.87 12.31
C ARG A 183 -3.73 4.61 13.38
N ASP A 184 -2.63 3.96 13.02
CA ASP A 184 -1.51 3.70 13.95
C ASP A 184 -0.95 4.98 14.57
N PRO A 185 -0.34 4.91 15.80
CA PRO A 185 0.15 6.09 16.51
C PRO A 185 1.25 6.88 15.80
N LEU A 186 1.93 6.27 14.82
CA LEU A 186 2.93 6.96 14.00
C LEU A 186 2.37 7.44 12.66
N GLY A 187 1.13 7.06 12.32
CA GLY A 187 0.52 7.42 11.05
C GLY A 187 1.27 6.87 9.84
N ILE A 188 1.93 5.70 9.98
CA ILE A 188 2.71 5.10 8.90
C ILE A 188 1.81 4.74 7.71
N ARG A 189 0.62 4.15 7.98
CA ARG A 189 -0.33 3.83 6.92
C ARG A 189 -1.35 4.94 6.73
N PRO A 190 -1.65 5.32 5.48
CA PRO A 190 -2.59 6.39 5.21
C PRO A 190 -4.04 5.99 5.49
N LEU A 191 -4.83 6.94 6.01
CA LEU A 191 -6.27 6.82 6.15
C LEU A 191 -6.89 8.21 6.03
N THR A 192 -7.83 8.37 5.09
CA THR A 192 -8.41 9.66 4.72
C THR A 192 -9.93 9.63 4.84
N ILE A 193 -10.54 10.79 5.07
CA ILE A 193 -11.99 10.95 5.20
C ILE A 193 -12.49 11.86 4.10
N GLY A 194 -13.54 11.42 3.40
CA GLY A 194 -14.33 12.23 2.48
C GLY A 194 -15.77 12.41 2.97
N VAL A 195 -16.38 13.50 2.54
CA VAL A 195 -17.77 13.83 2.87
C VAL A 195 -18.52 14.29 1.62
N ARG A 196 -19.79 13.89 1.51
CA ARG A 196 -20.74 14.49 0.57
C ARG A 196 -22.08 14.73 1.26
N LYS A 197 -22.83 15.70 0.74
CA LYS A 197 -24.15 16.01 1.25
C LYS A 197 -25.16 15.03 0.65
N GLY A 198 -25.76 14.19 1.46
CA GLY A 198 -26.91 13.38 1.09
C GLY A 198 -28.22 14.18 1.09
N LYS A 199 -29.35 13.51 0.92
CA LYS A 199 -30.67 14.15 0.89
C LYS A 199 -31.08 14.64 2.30
N ASN A 200 -30.88 13.78 3.31
CA ASN A 200 -31.33 14.05 4.69
C ASN A 200 -30.16 14.18 5.66
N ARG A 201 -28.97 13.63 5.33
CA ARG A 201 -27.78 13.64 6.19
C ARG A 201 -26.50 13.73 5.37
N ASN A 202 -25.38 13.99 6.04
CA ASN A 202 -24.09 13.82 5.41
C ASN A 202 -23.76 12.33 5.22
N GLU A 203 -23.04 12.02 4.16
CA GLU A 203 -22.52 10.71 3.84
C GLU A 203 -21.00 10.78 3.92
N TYR A 204 -20.39 9.73 4.43
CA TYR A 204 -18.96 9.70 4.68
C TYR A 204 -18.30 8.48 4.04
N ILE A 205 -17.07 8.70 3.58
CA ILE A 205 -16.17 7.69 3.07
C ILE A 205 -14.85 7.75 3.83
N ILE A 206 -14.33 6.61 4.25
CA ILE A 206 -13.03 6.45 4.89
C ILE A 206 -12.20 5.54 3.99
N SER A 207 -11.02 5.94 3.55
CA SER A 207 -10.25 5.18 2.55
C SER A 207 -8.75 5.34 2.73
N SER A 208 -8.00 4.40 2.13
CA SER A 208 -6.54 4.47 2.03
C SER A 208 -6.05 5.64 1.19
N GLU A 209 -6.82 6.11 0.20
CA GLU A 209 -6.43 7.17 -0.73
C GLU A 209 -7.58 8.12 -1.07
N THR A 210 -7.25 9.36 -1.40
CA THR A 210 -8.21 10.39 -1.83
C THR A 210 -8.60 10.30 -3.32
N ALA A 211 -7.83 9.59 -4.14
CA ALA A 211 -8.01 9.53 -5.60
C ALA A 211 -9.41 9.09 -6.06
N LEU A 212 -10.13 8.35 -5.22
CA LEU A 212 -11.49 7.87 -5.52
C LEU A 212 -12.60 8.87 -5.15
N PHE A 213 -12.31 9.88 -4.32
CA PHE A 213 -13.35 10.76 -3.77
C PHE A 213 -14.08 11.55 -4.85
N SER A 214 -13.35 12.18 -5.75
CA SER A 214 -13.93 12.99 -6.83
C SER A 214 -14.84 12.17 -7.74
N ALA A 215 -14.43 10.96 -8.11
CA ALA A 215 -15.20 10.08 -8.99
C ALA A 215 -16.52 9.64 -8.36
N LEU A 216 -16.56 9.50 -7.02
CA LEU A 216 -17.75 9.10 -6.27
C LEU A 216 -18.55 10.31 -5.71
N GLY A 217 -18.14 11.53 -6.06
CA GLY A 217 -18.83 12.76 -5.62
C GLY A 217 -18.57 13.15 -4.17
N TYR A 218 -17.55 12.58 -3.52
CA TYR A 218 -17.10 13.00 -2.20
C TYR A 218 -16.07 14.12 -2.31
N LYS A 219 -16.07 15.01 -1.32
CA LYS A 219 -15.02 16.01 -1.12
C LYS A 219 -14.09 15.53 -0.01
N PHE A 220 -12.79 15.73 -0.19
CA PHE A 220 -11.82 15.51 0.88
C PHE A 220 -12.19 16.37 2.09
N LEU A 221 -12.27 15.76 3.26
CA LEU A 221 -12.54 16.43 4.52
C LEU A 221 -11.23 16.67 5.27
N ARG A 222 -10.50 15.58 5.56
CA ARG A 222 -9.18 15.57 6.21
C ARG A 222 -8.59 14.16 6.23
N ASP A 223 -7.34 14.07 6.59
CA ASP A 223 -6.73 12.80 6.99
C ASP A 223 -7.15 12.40 8.42
N VAL A 224 -7.05 11.12 8.75
CA VAL A 224 -7.13 10.64 10.13
C VAL A 224 -5.75 10.83 10.74
N GLU A 225 -5.67 11.50 11.87
CA GLU A 225 -4.39 11.79 12.53
C GLU A 225 -3.74 10.52 13.12
N PRO A 226 -2.41 10.51 13.32
CA PRO A 226 -1.74 9.41 14.00
C PRO A 226 -2.36 9.10 15.37
N GLY A 227 -2.74 7.84 15.61
CA GLY A 227 -3.37 7.40 16.85
C GLY A 227 -4.83 7.85 17.03
N GLU A 228 -5.41 8.54 16.05
CA GLU A 228 -6.81 8.96 16.08
C GLU A 228 -7.74 7.82 15.67
N ALA A 229 -8.93 7.83 16.28
CA ALA A 229 -10.09 7.06 15.84
C ALA A 229 -11.25 7.94 15.45
N VAL A 230 -12.00 7.54 14.43
CA VAL A 230 -13.20 8.20 13.93
C VAL A 230 -14.35 7.19 13.87
N PHE A 231 -15.54 7.62 14.24
CA PHE A 231 -16.75 6.81 14.19
C PHE A 231 -17.86 7.58 13.49
N VAL A 232 -18.44 6.97 12.47
CA VAL A 232 -19.62 7.50 11.76
C VAL A 232 -20.80 6.62 12.12
N ASP A 233 -21.77 7.18 12.83
CA ASP A 233 -22.96 6.45 13.24
C ASP A 233 -24.01 6.31 12.11
N ASN A 234 -25.04 5.52 12.38
CA ASN A 234 -26.15 5.30 11.42
C ASN A 234 -26.95 6.57 11.08
N SER A 235 -26.87 7.62 11.90
CA SER A 235 -27.51 8.91 11.63
C SER A 235 -26.67 9.81 10.71
N GLY A 236 -25.45 9.40 10.36
CA GLY A 236 -24.48 10.19 9.59
C GLY A 236 -23.81 11.29 10.42
N LYS A 237 -23.72 11.11 11.74
CA LYS A 237 -22.92 11.96 12.60
C LYS A 237 -21.53 11.36 12.75
N ILE A 238 -20.51 12.19 12.55
CA ILE A 238 -19.12 11.80 12.74
C ILE A 238 -18.63 12.23 14.11
N PHE A 239 -17.88 11.36 14.76
CA PHE A 239 -17.18 11.58 16.04
C PHE A 239 -15.73 11.22 15.85
N SER A 240 -14.84 11.89 16.56
CA SER A 240 -13.41 11.54 16.56
C SER A 240 -12.79 11.79 17.93
N GLN A 241 -11.73 11.02 18.22
CA GLN A 241 -10.96 11.15 19.44
C GLN A 241 -9.52 10.70 19.20
N GLN A 242 -8.56 11.43 19.81
CA GLN A 242 -7.19 10.96 19.93
C GLN A 242 -7.14 9.82 20.94
N CYS A 243 -6.75 8.63 20.48
CA CYS A 243 -6.74 7.38 21.25
C CYS A 243 -5.32 6.89 21.61
N SER A 244 -4.28 7.68 21.31
CA SER A 244 -2.91 7.40 21.70
C SER A 244 -2.28 8.62 22.33
N SER A 245 -1.69 8.47 23.53
CA SER A 245 -0.95 9.54 24.21
C SER A 245 0.41 9.82 23.58
N GLU A 246 0.99 8.80 22.91
CA GLU A 246 2.29 8.88 22.24
C GLU A 246 2.07 8.79 20.73
N SER A 247 1.68 9.89 20.11
CA SER A 247 1.52 9.96 18.66
C SER A 247 2.50 10.93 18.02
N SER A 248 3.04 10.54 16.87
CA SER A 248 3.88 11.40 16.04
C SER A 248 3.65 11.07 14.56
N LYS A 249 3.75 12.07 13.71
CA LYS A 249 3.50 11.88 12.28
C LYS A 249 4.78 11.44 11.56
N LYS A 250 4.84 10.16 11.18
CA LYS A 250 5.94 9.51 10.44
C LYS A 250 5.38 8.69 9.27
N PRO A 251 4.75 9.32 8.28
CA PRO A 251 4.14 8.58 7.17
C PRO A 251 5.19 7.82 6.37
N CYS A 252 4.80 6.68 5.81
CA CYS A 252 5.66 5.88 4.95
C CYS A 252 6.05 6.67 3.71
N ILE A 253 7.32 6.96 3.54
CA ILE A 253 7.80 7.77 2.40
C ILE A 253 7.60 7.04 1.06
N PHE A 254 7.56 5.71 1.06
CA PHE A 254 7.38 4.91 -0.15
C PHE A 254 5.95 5.00 -0.73
N GLU A 255 4.99 5.50 0.03
CA GLU A 255 3.68 5.89 -0.50
C GLU A 255 3.83 6.96 -1.60
N TYR A 256 4.68 7.95 -1.38
CA TYR A 256 4.92 9.04 -2.34
C TYR A 256 5.80 8.63 -3.51
N VAL A 257 6.71 7.66 -3.30
CA VAL A 257 7.57 7.13 -4.37
C VAL A 257 6.78 6.29 -5.35
N TYR A 258 6.07 5.27 -4.83
CA TYR A 258 5.52 4.20 -5.67
C TYR A 258 4.06 3.86 -5.38
N LEU A 259 3.69 3.67 -4.09
CA LEU A 259 2.48 2.93 -3.73
C LEU A 259 1.19 3.69 -4.02
N ALA A 260 1.11 4.96 -3.66
CA ALA A 260 -0.09 5.76 -3.88
C ALA A 260 -0.22 6.19 -5.34
N ARG A 261 -1.44 6.40 -5.78
CA ARG A 261 -1.72 7.00 -7.09
C ARG A 261 -1.22 8.44 -7.15
N PRO A 262 -0.74 8.91 -8.30
CA PRO A 262 -0.25 10.29 -8.42
C PRO A 262 -1.34 11.34 -8.15
N ASP A 263 -2.60 11.02 -8.39
CA ASP A 263 -3.76 11.89 -8.13
C ASP A 263 -4.25 11.85 -6.67
N SER A 264 -3.53 11.17 -5.79
CA SER A 264 -3.80 11.14 -4.35
C SER A 264 -3.09 12.28 -3.60
N THR A 265 -3.73 12.73 -2.52
CA THR A 265 -3.14 13.56 -1.47
C THR A 265 -3.17 12.78 -0.17
N ILE A 266 -2.04 12.69 0.53
CA ILE A 266 -1.88 11.97 1.80
C ILE A 266 -1.18 12.92 2.75
N ASP A 267 -1.72 13.08 3.97
CA ASP A 267 -1.19 14.01 4.99
C ASP A 267 -0.95 15.42 4.41
N GLU A 268 -1.90 15.90 3.59
CA GLU A 268 -1.87 17.18 2.87
C GLU A 268 -0.79 17.30 1.79
N ILE A 269 -0.03 16.23 1.53
CA ILE A 269 1.03 16.19 0.51
C ILE A 269 0.49 15.57 -0.78
N SER A 270 0.60 16.32 -1.89
CA SER A 270 0.30 15.80 -3.23
C SER A 270 1.37 14.83 -3.69
N VAL A 271 0.99 13.58 -3.96
CA VAL A 271 1.88 12.54 -4.51
C VAL A 271 2.47 12.97 -5.85
N TYR A 272 1.67 13.57 -6.73
CA TYR A 272 2.12 14.09 -8.02
C TYR A 272 3.24 15.12 -7.89
N LYS A 273 3.05 16.14 -7.03
CA LYS A 273 4.05 17.18 -6.81
C LYS A 273 5.33 16.63 -6.18
N SER A 274 5.22 15.67 -5.26
CA SER A 274 6.38 15.01 -4.67
C SER A 274 7.21 14.30 -5.73
N ARG A 275 6.58 13.55 -6.65
CA ARG A 275 7.28 12.90 -7.76
C ARG A 275 7.91 13.89 -8.75
N MET A 276 7.28 15.04 -9.00
CA MET A 276 7.92 16.12 -9.78
C MET A 276 9.20 16.63 -9.11
N ARG A 277 9.15 16.88 -7.79
CA ARG A 277 10.32 17.35 -7.03
C ARG A 277 11.44 16.30 -7.00
N MET A 278 11.10 15.02 -6.89
CA MET A 278 12.09 13.93 -7.04
C MET A 278 12.81 14.00 -8.38
N GLY A 279 12.09 14.32 -9.47
CA GLY A 279 12.67 14.53 -10.78
C GLY A 279 13.62 15.73 -10.84
N LEU A 280 13.29 16.86 -10.17
CA LEU A 280 14.17 18.04 -10.07
C LEU A 280 15.46 17.69 -9.32
N LYS A 281 15.35 17.01 -8.18
CA LYS A 281 16.52 16.60 -7.38
C LYS A 281 17.44 15.65 -8.13
N LEU A 282 16.86 14.69 -8.87
CA LEU A 282 17.66 13.83 -9.77
C LEU A 282 18.37 14.64 -10.87
N ALA A 283 17.73 15.66 -11.44
CA ALA A 283 18.36 16.52 -12.44
C ALA A 283 19.56 17.27 -11.85
N ASP A 284 19.45 17.81 -10.63
CA ASP A 284 20.57 18.45 -9.93
C ASP A 284 21.72 17.47 -9.70
N ARG A 285 21.41 16.24 -9.30
CA ARG A 285 22.43 15.20 -9.08
C ARG A 285 23.16 14.83 -10.38
N ILE A 286 22.43 14.70 -11.50
CA ILE A 286 23.01 14.44 -12.83
C ILE A 286 23.94 15.58 -13.28
N ARG A 287 23.58 16.85 -13.02
CA ARG A 287 24.45 18.01 -13.26
C ARG A 287 25.73 17.94 -12.45
N ASN A 288 25.60 17.64 -11.15
CA ASN A 288 26.75 17.56 -10.24
C ASN A 288 27.72 16.44 -10.63
N LEU A 289 27.23 15.38 -11.27
CA LEU A 289 28.02 14.29 -11.82
C LEU A 289 28.61 14.60 -13.22
N ASN A 290 28.30 15.76 -13.80
CA ASN A 290 28.69 16.17 -15.15
C ASN A 290 28.22 15.21 -16.27
N LEU A 291 27.08 14.55 -16.08
CA LEU A 291 26.55 13.55 -17.02
C LEU A 291 25.57 14.13 -18.05
N VAL A 292 25.21 15.42 -17.94
CA VAL A 292 24.17 16.05 -18.81
C VAL A 292 24.48 15.87 -20.29
N ASP A 293 25.74 16.13 -20.70
CA ASP A 293 26.14 16.10 -22.12
C ASP A 293 26.19 14.66 -22.68
N GLU A 294 26.23 13.66 -21.81
CA GLU A 294 26.19 12.26 -22.20
C GLU A 294 24.77 11.74 -22.46
N ILE A 295 23.74 12.53 -22.25
CA ILE A 295 22.33 12.10 -22.38
C ILE A 295 21.74 12.68 -23.66
N ASP A 296 21.30 11.83 -24.59
CA ASP A 296 20.56 12.23 -25.78
C ASP A 296 19.06 12.30 -25.53
N VAL A 297 18.53 11.39 -24.70
CA VAL A 297 17.09 11.26 -24.46
C VAL A 297 16.80 10.69 -23.05
N VAL A 298 15.71 11.16 -22.44
CA VAL A 298 15.18 10.67 -21.16
C VAL A 298 13.94 9.83 -21.43
N ILE A 299 13.93 8.60 -20.92
CA ILE A 299 12.85 7.64 -21.13
C ILE A 299 12.40 7.05 -19.78
N PRO A 300 11.12 7.21 -19.39
CA PRO A 300 10.59 6.60 -18.17
C PRO A 300 10.34 5.11 -18.34
N ILE A 301 10.49 4.37 -17.26
CA ILE A 301 9.91 3.03 -17.11
C ILE A 301 8.45 3.20 -16.65
N PRO A 302 7.46 2.90 -17.50
CA PRO A 302 6.06 3.22 -17.19
C PRO A 302 5.48 2.31 -16.08
N ASP A 303 4.51 2.81 -15.27
CA ASP A 303 3.87 4.13 -15.32
C ASP A 303 4.37 5.05 -14.20
N SER A 304 4.90 4.52 -13.11
CA SER A 304 5.20 5.21 -11.82
C SER A 304 6.28 6.30 -11.94
N SER A 305 7.29 6.09 -12.78
CA SER A 305 8.39 7.02 -12.98
C SER A 305 8.09 8.16 -13.97
N THR A 306 6.97 8.08 -14.69
CA THR A 306 6.63 9.03 -15.77
C THR A 306 6.69 10.48 -15.32
N THR A 307 6.14 10.80 -14.14
CA THR A 307 6.10 12.16 -13.61
C THR A 307 7.50 12.70 -13.28
N ALA A 308 8.31 11.88 -12.60
CA ALA A 308 9.69 12.27 -12.26
C ALA A 308 10.55 12.43 -13.51
N ALA A 309 10.47 11.52 -14.47
CA ALA A 309 11.21 11.57 -15.72
C ALA A 309 10.84 12.78 -16.58
N LEU A 310 9.55 13.12 -16.65
CA LEU A 310 9.09 14.30 -17.39
C LEU A 310 9.70 15.60 -16.81
N GLN A 311 9.64 15.74 -15.50
CA GLN A 311 10.17 16.92 -14.83
C GLN A 311 11.71 16.99 -14.94
N LEU A 312 12.39 15.85 -14.77
CA LEU A 312 13.83 15.72 -14.93
C LEU A 312 14.28 16.13 -16.34
N ALA A 313 13.61 15.60 -17.37
CA ALA A 313 13.93 15.91 -18.76
C ALA A 313 13.74 17.41 -19.07
N ALA A 314 12.65 18.00 -18.60
CA ALA A 314 12.36 19.43 -18.78
C ALA A 314 13.45 20.29 -18.11
N ASP A 315 13.87 19.94 -16.92
CA ASP A 315 14.87 20.68 -16.16
C ASP A 315 16.29 20.54 -16.75
N LEU A 316 16.67 19.36 -17.21
CA LEU A 316 17.95 19.15 -17.95
C LEU A 316 17.91 19.69 -19.39
N LYS A 317 16.76 20.15 -19.88
CA LYS A 317 16.53 20.55 -21.27
C LYS A 317 16.88 19.45 -22.28
N LYS A 318 16.57 18.21 -21.92
CA LYS A 318 16.75 17.02 -22.76
C LYS A 318 15.41 16.54 -23.31
N PRO A 319 15.38 15.91 -24.51
CA PRO A 319 14.17 15.33 -25.04
C PRO A 319 13.59 14.27 -24.10
N TYR A 320 12.30 14.38 -23.79
CA TYR A 320 11.51 13.32 -23.16
C TYR A 320 10.83 12.47 -24.24
N ARG A 321 10.92 11.15 -24.16
CA ARG A 321 10.27 10.22 -25.09
C ARG A 321 9.66 9.04 -24.35
N GLN A 322 8.55 8.53 -24.87
CA GLN A 322 7.99 7.25 -24.44
C GLN A 322 8.65 6.14 -25.25
N GLY A 323 9.67 5.49 -24.69
CA GLY A 323 10.36 4.38 -25.35
C GLY A 323 9.69 3.03 -25.09
N PHE A 324 8.78 2.94 -24.14
CA PHE A 324 8.05 1.71 -23.78
C PHE A 324 6.54 1.91 -23.87
N VAL A 325 5.85 0.92 -24.41
CA VAL A 325 4.40 0.83 -24.43
C VAL A 325 3.95 -0.34 -23.55
N LYS A 326 3.23 -0.01 -22.47
CA LYS A 326 2.71 -1.03 -21.55
C LYS A 326 1.44 -1.65 -22.11
N ASN A 327 1.39 -2.97 -22.18
CA ASN A 327 0.16 -3.67 -22.52
C ASN A 327 -0.79 -3.65 -21.32
N ARG A 328 -1.81 -2.80 -21.37
CA ARG A 328 -2.81 -2.61 -20.30
C ARG A 328 -3.75 -3.79 -20.09
N TYR A 329 -3.83 -4.71 -21.06
CA TYR A 329 -4.72 -5.87 -21.03
C TYR A 329 -4.07 -7.12 -20.43
N ILE A 330 -2.74 -7.11 -20.25
CA ILE A 330 -2.02 -8.17 -19.55
C ILE A 330 -1.90 -7.75 -18.08
N GLY A 331 -2.72 -8.36 -17.22
CA GLY A 331 -2.63 -8.22 -15.77
C GLY A 331 -1.29 -8.74 -15.22
N ARG A 332 -1.04 -8.53 -13.91
CA ARG A 332 0.03 -9.27 -13.24
C ARG A 332 -0.30 -10.75 -13.38
N THR A 333 0.51 -11.49 -14.11
CA THR A 333 0.45 -12.96 -14.09
C THR A 333 0.65 -13.37 -12.63
N PHE A 334 -0.26 -14.20 -12.12
CA PHE A 334 -0.09 -14.92 -10.86
C PHE A 334 1.35 -15.39 -10.77
N ILE A 335 1.95 -15.28 -9.60
CA ILE A 335 3.36 -15.56 -9.33
C ILE A 335 3.77 -16.85 -10.05
N MET A 336 4.47 -16.71 -11.16
CA MET A 336 4.97 -17.86 -11.89
C MET A 336 6.26 -18.35 -11.22
N PRO A 337 6.38 -19.64 -10.87
CA PRO A 337 7.45 -20.14 -10.03
C PRO A 337 8.84 -20.12 -10.68
N LEU A 338 8.95 -20.14 -12.01
CA LEU A 338 10.21 -20.30 -12.70
C LEU A 338 10.84 -18.98 -13.15
N GLN A 339 12.14 -18.83 -12.91
CA GLN A 339 12.94 -17.66 -13.28
C GLN A 339 12.91 -17.35 -14.79
N GLU A 340 12.81 -18.38 -15.65
CA GLU A 340 12.64 -18.23 -17.09
C GLU A 340 11.28 -17.67 -17.51
N GLU A 341 10.22 -17.99 -16.77
CA GLU A 341 8.89 -17.45 -17.03
C GLU A 341 8.77 -15.99 -16.60
N ARG A 342 9.50 -15.60 -15.52
CA ARG A 342 9.64 -14.19 -15.13
C ARG A 342 10.35 -13.37 -16.21
N LYS A 343 11.40 -13.89 -16.85
CA LYS A 343 12.07 -13.24 -17.99
C LYS A 343 11.14 -12.98 -19.16
N LYS A 344 10.29 -13.92 -19.50
CA LYS A 344 9.27 -13.76 -20.57
C LYS A 344 8.16 -12.77 -20.15
N SER A 345 7.94 -12.54 -18.86
CA SER A 345 6.83 -11.71 -18.37
C SER A 345 7.05 -10.20 -18.57
N VAL A 346 8.28 -9.68 -18.47
CA VAL A 346 8.58 -8.26 -18.72
C VAL A 346 8.39 -7.93 -20.19
N ARG A 347 8.94 -8.73 -21.10
CA ARG A 347 8.79 -8.54 -22.56
C ARG A 347 7.34 -8.62 -23.05
N ARG A 348 6.47 -9.39 -22.35
CA ARG A 348 5.03 -9.44 -22.68
C ARG A 348 4.27 -8.19 -22.19
N LYS A 349 4.78 -7.54 -21.14
CA LYS A 349 4.12 -6.38 -20.52
C LYS A 349 4.58 -5.06 -21.11
N LEU A 350 5.82 -4.98 -21.58
CA LEU A 350 6.46 -3.78 -22.11
C LEU A 350 6.95 -4.03 -23.52
N ASN A 351 6.35 -3.39 -24.51
CA ASN A 351 6.86 -3.34 -25.86
C ASN A 351 7.82 -2.14 -25.96
N ILE A 352 8.96 -2.35 -26.63
CA ILE A 352 9.98 -1.32 -26.87
C ILE A 352 9.73 -0.65 -28.24
N LEU A 353 10.00 0.63 -28.29
CA LEU A 353 9.95 1.45 -29.52
C LEU A 353 11.38 1.70 -29.99
N ASP A 354 11.91 0.85 -30.85
CA ASP A 354 13.32 0.80 -31.30
C ASP A 354 13.86 2.16 -31.73
N LEU A 355 13.04 2.98 -32.43
CA LEU A 355 13.42 4.31 -32.93
C LEU A 355 13.83 5.30 -31.81
N GLU A 356 13.35 5.06 -30.59
CA GLU A 356 13.66 5.94 -29.46
C GLU A 356 15.00 5.60 -28.80
N PHE A 357 15.55 4.42 -29.06
CA PHE A 357 16.76 3.89 -28.42
C PHE A 357 17.97 3.81 -29.36
N LYS A 358 17.73 3.42 -30.62
CA LYS A 358 18.79 3.12 -31.56
C LYS A 358 19.76 4.30 -31.74
N ASP A 359 21.06 4.01 -31.63
CA ASP A 359 22.17 4.92 -31.78
C ASP A 359 22.20 6.11 -30.79
N LYS A 360 21.50 6.02 -29.65
CA LYS A 360 21.39 7.05 -28.61
C LYS A 360 22.02 6.66 -27.30
N ASN A 361 22.47 7.64 -26.55
CA ASN A 361 22.76 7.54 -25.13
C ASN A 361 21.47 7.83 -24.35
N VAL A 362 20.95 6.82 -23.69
CA VAL A 362 19.62 6.86 -23.08
C VAL A 362 19.71 6.97 -21.56
N LEU A 363 18.99 7.91 -20.98
CA LEU A 363 18.74 7.93 -19.54
C LEU A 363 17.39 7.27 -19.27
N LEU A 364 17.41 6.05 -18.72
CA LEU A 364 16.23 5.38 -18.18
C LEU A 364 15.93 5.91 -16.78
N VAL A 365 14.67 6.19 -16.49
CA VAL A 365 14.23 6.65 -15.17
C VAL A 365 13.22 5.70 -14.61
N ASP A 366 13.50 5.15 -13.41
CA ASP A 366 12.57 4.31 -12.66
C ASP A 366 12.22 4.94 -11.30
N ASP A 367 11.16 4.47 -10.66
CA ASP A 367 10.80 4.89 -9.30
C ASP A 367 11.77 4.32 -8.25
N SER A 368 12.15 3.07 -8.38
CA SER A 368 13.02 2.36 -7.43
C SER A 368 13.59 1.07 -8.01
N ILE A 369 14.72 0.62 -7.47
CA ILE A 369 15.32 -0.67 -7.80
C ILE A 369 15.28 -1.55 -6.54
N VAL A 370 14.56 -2.68 -6.60
CA VAL A 370 14.43 -3.60 -5.46
C VAL A 370 15.32 -4.84 -5.66
N ARG A 371 14.93 -5.77 -6.54
CA ARG A 371 15.72 -6.98 -6.86
C ARG A 371 16.65 -6.80 -8.07
N GLY A 372 16.49 -5.74 -8.84
CA GLY A 372 17.25 -5.47 -10.06
C GLY A 372 16.92 -6.36 -11.27
N THR A 373 16.12 -7.41 -11.11
CA THR A 373 15.78 -8.32 -12.21
C THR A 373 15.02 -7.64 -13.34
N THR A 374 14.05 -6.79 -13.01
CA THR A 374 13.28 -6.00 -13.98
C THR A 374 14.17 -4.97 -14.68
N SER A 375 14.96 -4.22 -13.92
CA SER A 375 15.88 -3.21 -14.45
C SER A 375 16.88 -3.82 -15.41
N ARG A 376 17.48 -4.96 -15.06
CA ARG A 376 18.38 -5.72 -15.92
C ARG A 376 17.71 -6.14 -17.23
N GLN A 377 16.51 -6.71 -17.17
CA GLN A 377 15.79 -7.13 -18.38
C GLN A 377 15.43 -5.95 -19.29
N ILE A 378 15.06 -4.82 -18.72
CA ILE A 378 14.77 -3.60 -19.46
C ILE A 378 16.05 -3.09 -20.14
N ILE A 379 17.19 -3.07 -19.46
CA ILE A 379 18.48 -2.65 -20.01
C ILE A 379 18.91 -3.62 -21.13
N GLU A 380 18.77 -4.94 -20.93
CA GLU A 380 19.04 -5.94 -21.98
C GLU A 380 18.20 -5.65 -23.25
N MET A 381 16.88 -5.39 -23.10
CA MET A 381 16.01 -5.03 -24.22
C MET A 381 16.45 -3.76 -24.93
N VAL A 382 16.86 -2.75 -24.19
CA VAL A 382 17.31 -1.45 -24.73
C VAL A 382 18.63 -1.60 -25.49
N ARG A 383 19.56 -2.43 -25.01
CA ARG A 383 20.81 -2.74 -25.72
C ARG A 383 20.58 -3.56 -26.98
N GLU A 384 19.68 -4.52 -26.96
CA GLU A 384 19.32 -5.35 -28.15
C GLU A 384 18.82 -4.50 -29.33
N VAL A 385 18.12 -3.39 -29.07
CA VAL A 385 17.64 -2.48 -30.12
C VAL A 385 18.69 -1.40 -30.51
N GLY A 386 19.91 -1.46 -29.97
CA GLY A 386 21.05 -0.67 -30.42
C GLY A 386 21.28 0.65 -29.70
N ALA A 387 20.89 0.78 -28.44
CA ALA A 387 21.33 1.91 -27.62
C ALA A 387 22.86 1.91 -27.46
N LYS A 388 23.49 3.08 -27.56
CA LYS A 388 24.95 3.22 -27.43
C LYS A 388 25.41 3.18 -25.99
N LYS A 389 24.74 3.95 -25.13
CA LYS A 389 24.98 4.03 -23.69
C LYS A 389 23.64 4.00 -22.96
N VAL A 390 23.58 3.28 -21.82
CA VAL A 390 22.40 3.20 -20.98
C VAL A 390 22.73 3.69 -19.58
N LEU A 391 22.31 4.90 -19.28
CA LEU A 391 22.33 5.46 -17.94
C LEU A 391 21.01 5.11 -17.25
N PHE A 392 21.04 4.80 -15.98
CA PHE A 392 19.86 4.44 -15.20
C PHE A 392 19.72 5.34 -13.97
N ALA A 393 18.58 6.00 -13.79
CA ALA A 393 18.29 6.84 -12.64
C ALA A 393 17.11 6.28 -11.84
N SER A 394 17.28 6.17 -10.53
CA SER A 394 16.23 5.79 -9.58
C SER A 394 15.75 7.01 -8.79
N ALA A 395 14.43 7.26 -8.79
CA ALA A 395 13.82 8.35 -8.01
C ALA A 395 13.79 8.07 -6.50
N ALA A 396 14.13 6.85 -6.09
CA ALA A 396 14.33 6.47 -4.70
C ALA A 396 15.81 6.15 -4.41
N PRO A 397 16.25 6.27 -3.14
CA PRO A 397 17.53 5.75 -2.67
C PRO A 397 17.64 4.22 -2.83
N PRO A 398 18.84 3.63 -2.64
CA PRO A 398 19.02 2.19 -2.65
C PRO A 398 18.14 1.51 -1.59
N VAL A 399 17.29 0.57 -2.01
CA VAL A 399 16.48 -0.27 -1.09
C VAL A 399 17.37 -1.38 -0.54
N LYS A 400 17.67 -1.30 0.76
CA LYS A 400 18.66 -2.16 1.43
C LYS A 400 18.08 -3.08 2.49
N TYR A 401 16.89 -2.76 3.03
CA TYR A 401 16.29 -3.45 4.17
C TYR A 401 14.84 -3.82 3.90
N GLN A 402 14.34 -4.80 4.64
CA GLN A 402 12.95 -5.24 4.57
C GLN A 402 12.00 -4.17 5.13
N ASN A 403 10.76 -4.16 4.64
CA ASN A 403 9.69 -3.39 5.26
C ASN A 403 8.91 -4.26 6.25
N LEU A 404 8.64 -3.73 7.45
CA LEU A 404 7.86 -4.39 8.49
C LEU A 404 6.39 -3.95 8.54
N TYR A 405 6.02 -2.96 7.74
CA TYR A 405 4.78 -2.19 7.88
C TYR A 405 3.77 -2.42 6.75
N GLY A 406 3.81 -3.61 6.15
CA GLY A 406 2.81 -4.04 5.17
C GLY A 406 3.21 -3.87 3.70
N ILE A 407 4.46 -3.55 3.38
CA ILE A 407 5.00 -3.65 2.03
C ILE A 407 5.66 -5.03 1.90
N ASP A 408 5.20 -5.84 0.95
CA ASP A 408 5.87 -7.10 0.63
C ASP A 408 7.14 -6.80 -0.15
N MET A 409 8.27 -6.87 0.54
CA MET A 409 9.59 -6.80 -0.03
C MET A 409 10.25 -8.17 -0.01
N ALA A 410 11.19 -8.35 -0.90
CA ALA A 410 12.05 -9.52 -0.95
C ALA A 410 12.81 -9.71 0.38
N ALA A 411 13.28 -10.92 0.62
CA ALA A 411 14.26 -11.19 1.67
C ALA A 411 15.48 -10.27 1.49
N THR A 412 16.11 -9.87 2.59
CA THR A 412 17.20 -8.87 2.55
C THR A 412 18.32 -9.26 1.59
N LYS A 413 18.67 -10.55 1.55
CA LYS A 413 19.68 -11.11 0.64
C LYS A 413 19.29 -11.03 -0.85
N GLU A 414 18.01 -10.86 -1.15
CA GLU A 414 17.49 -10.73 -2.52
C GLU A 414 17.40 -9.26 -2.96
N LEU A 415 17.61 -8.29 -2.06
CA LEU A 415 17.67 -6.87 -2.38
C LEU A 415 19.00 -6.57 -3.07
N ILE A 416 18.95 -6.06 -4.30
CA ILE A 416 20.16 -5.90 -5.11
C ILE A 416 21.17 -4.93 -4.49
N ALA A 417 20.71 -3.93 -3.73
CA ALA A 417 21.56 -2.91 -3.12
C ALA A 417 22.01 -3.26 -1.69
N HIS A 418 21.61 -4.44 -1.15
CA HIS A 418 22.07 -4.89 0.14
C HIS A 418 23.56 -5.26 0.06
N ASP A 419 24.38 -4.69 0.95
CA ASP A 419 25.83 -4.88 1.03
C ASP A 419 26.61 -4.59 -0.27
N LYS A 420 26.04 -3.77 -1.18
CA LYS A 420 26.68 -3.38 -2.43
C LYS A 420 26.80 -1.87 -2.59
N THR A 421 27.85 -1.46 -3.28
CA THR A 421 28.04 -0.08 -3.77
C THR A 421 27.17 0.21 -4.98
N GLU A 422 26.98 1.48 -5.30
CA GLU A 422 26.23 1.90 -6.50
C GLU A 422 26.88 1.35 -7.79
N ALA A 423 28.20 1.27 -7.87
CA ALA A 423 28.93 0.70 -8.99
C ALA A 423 28.66 -0.80 -9.17
N GLU A 424 28.69 -1.59 -8.07
CA GLU A 424 28.39 -3.01 -8.12
C GLU A 424 26.92 -3.28 -8.51
N VAL A 425 25.99 -2.39 -8.12
CA VAL A 425 24.60 -2.49 -8.57
C VAL A 425 24.47 -2.11 -10.04
N ALA A 426 25.18 -1.08 -10.53
CA ALA A 426 25.23 -0.72 -11.95
C ALA A 426 25.67 -1.90 -12.82
N ASP A 427 26.78 -2.54 -12.45
CA ASP A 427 27.29 -3.75 -13.11
C ASP A 427 26.27 -4.88 -13.10
N ALA A 428 25.64 -5.13 -11.95
CA ALA A 428 24.67 -6.20 -11.78
C ALA A 428 23.40 -6.03 -12.62
N ILE A 429 22.96 -4.80 -12.89
CA ILE A 429 21.82 -4.50 -13.77
C ILE A 429 22.25 -4.30 -15.23
N GLY A 430 23.56 -4.11 -15.50
CA GLY A 430 24.12 -3.89 -16.82
C GLY A 430 24.01 -2.45 -17.33
N ALA A 431 23.88 -1.48 -16.42
CA ALA A 431 23.91 -0.06 -16.76
C ALA A 431 25.35 0.45 -16.89
N ASP A 432 25.59 1.43 -17.79
CA ASP A 432 26.89 2.11 -17.89
C ASP A 432 27.12 3.10 -16.76
N GLU A 433 26.03 3.70 -16.28
CA GLU A 433 26.01 4.60 -15.11
C GLU A 433 24.72 4.39 -14.32
N LEU A 434 24.80 4.39 -13.02
CA LEU A 434 23.64 4.32 -12.11
C LEU A 434 23.62 5.56 -11.21
N ILE A 435 22.47 6.21 -11.17
CA ILE A 435 22.24 7.41 -10.37
C ILE A 435 21.06 7.15 -9.42
N TYR A 436 21.34 7.01 -8.15
CA TYR A 436 20.29 6.94 -7.12
C TYR A 436 19.94 8.34 -6.60
N GLN A 437 18.71 8.55 -6.22
CA GLN A 437 18.31 9.66 -5.37
C GLN A 437 19.00 9.55 -4.01
N SER A 438 19.37 10.69 -3.38
CA SER A 438 19.77 10.67 -1.98
C SER A 438 18.56 10.59 -1.05
N LEU A 439 18.75 10.09 0.17
CA LEU A 439 17.66 10.03 1.14
C LEU A 439 17.18 11.43 1.55
N ASP A 440 18.11 12.38 1.73
CA ASP A 440 17.80 13.76 2.08
C ASP A 440 17.01 14.47 0.99
N ASP A 441 17.36 14.24 -0.29
CA ASP A 441 16.63 14.79 -1.42
C ASP A 441 15.23 14.15 -1.56
N LEU A 442 15.11 12.86 -1.28
CA LEU A 442 13.79 12.20 -1.25
C LEU A 442 12.92 12.80 -0.15
N ILE A 443 13.43 12.88 1.08
CA ILE A 443 12.72 13.48 2.23
C ILE A 443 12.32 14.91 1.90
N SER A 444 13.24 15.75 1.43
CA SER A 444 12.94 17.15 1.11
C SER A 444 11.89 17.29 0.00
N SER A 445 11.91 16.40 -1.01
CA SER A 445 10.93 16.39 -2.11
C SER A 445 9.49 16.14 -1.62
N VAL A 446 9.35 15.34 -0.57
CA VAL A 446 8.05 15.03 0.04
C VAL A 446 7.66 16.10 1.06
N GLN A 447 8.56 16.43 1.98
CA GLN A 447 8.36 17.35 3.10
C GLN A 447 7.98 18.78 2.64
N GLU A 448 8.47 19.24 1.50
CA GLU A 448 8.07 20.53 0.93
C GLU A 448 6.56 20.67 0.71
N GLY A 449 5.84 19.54 0.57
CA GLY A 449 4.39 19.53 0.47
C GLY A 449 3.67 19.84 1.78
N ASN A 450 4.27 19.45 2.93
CA ASN A 450 3.81 19.74 4.28
C ASN A 450 5.01 19.84 5.24
N PRO A 451 5.55 21.04 5.48
CA PRO A 451 6.73 21.24 6.33
C PRO A 451 6.51 20.91 7.82
N ASP A 452 5.27 20.71 8.26
CA ASP A 452 4.97 20.32 9.63
C ASP A 452 5.33 18.87 9.93
N ILE A 453 5.42 18.03 8.91
CA ILE A 453 5.91 16.66 9.03
C ILE A 453 7.44 16.69 9.13
N LYS A 454 7.97 16.32 10.30
CA LYS A 454 9.42 16.40 10.58
C LYS A 454 10.16 15.13 10.28
N ASP A 455 9.46 13.98 10.19
CA ASP A 455 10.07 12.67 10.04
C ASP A 455 9.20 11.77 9.16
N PHE A 456 9.83 10.78 8.54
CA PHE A 456 9.17 9.81 7.67
C PHE A 456 9.62 8.40 8.03
N GLU A 457 8.76 7.42 7.79
CA GLU A 457 9.17 6.02 7.84
C GLU A 457 10.02 5.72 6.59
N THR A 458 11.31 5.46 6.82
CA THR A 458 12.35 5.26 5.80
C THR A 458 13.14 3.98 6.00
N SER A 459 12.64 3.05 6.79
CA SER A 459 13.36 1.84 7.23
C SER A 459 13.91 1.00 6.08
N ILE A 460 13.23 0.96 4.94
CA ILE A 460 13.70 0.22 3.76
C ILE A 460 15.02 0.73 3.18
N PHE A 461 15.38 1.96 3.47
CA PHE A 461 16.65 2.59 3.07
C PHE A 461 17.69 2.57 4.19
N THR A 462 17.24 2.73 5.45
CA THR A 462 18.11 2.99 6.61
C THR A 462 18.29 1.81 7.54
N GLY A 463 17.35 0.86 7.56
CA GLY A 463 17.28 -0.20 8.59
C GLY A 463 16.76 0.28 9.94
N ASN A 464 16.41 1.57 10.08
CA ASN A 464 15.89 2.13 11.33
C ASN A 464 14.37 2.01 11.37
N TYR A 465 13.87 1.11 12.21
CA TYR A 465 12.43 0.87 12.37
C TYR A 465 11.88 1.70 13.52
N PRO A 466 10.84 2.53 13.30
CA PRO A 466 10.32 3.44 14.33
C PRO A 466 9.47 2.76 15.42
N THR A 467 9.10 1.48 15.26
CA THR A 467 8.37 0.70 16.28
C THR A 467 9.27 -0.30 16.97
N GLN A 468 8.87 -0.76 18.15
CA GLN A 468 9.57 -1.85 18.82
C GLN A 468 9.46 -3.14 18.00
N ILE A 469 10.58 -3.84 17.87
CA ILE A 469 10.70 -5.12 17.18
C ILE A 469 11.07 -6.17 18.22
N GLU A 470 10.33 -7.27 18.25
CA GLU A 470 10.66 -8.42 19.11
C GLU A 470 11.96 -9.09 18.64
N GLU A 471 12.72 -9.63 19.58
CA GLU A 471 13.94 -10.38 19.28
C GLU A 471 13.63 -11.57 18.36
N GLY A 472 14.44 -11.78 17.32
CA GLY A 472 14.23 -12.84 16.33
C GLY A 472 13.17 -12.55 15.28
N TYR A 473 12.45 -11.42 15.33
CA TYR A 473 11.41 -11.10 14.35
C TYR A 473 11.96 -10.92 12.92
N LEU A 474 13.10 -10.24 12.79
CA LEU A 474 13.73 -9.97 11.48
C LEU A 474 14.25 -11.26 10.84
N GLU A 475 14.85 -12.15 11.62
CA GLU A 475 15.34 -13.45 11.18
C GLU A 475 14.20 -14.33 10.69
N ASN A 476 13.10 -14.42 11.45
CA ASN A 476 11.91 -15.16 11.05
C ASN A 476 11.28 -14.60 9.77
N LEU A 477 11.24 -13.27 9.64
CA LEU A 477 10.69 -12.60 8.45
C LEU A 477 11.57 -12.83 7.21
N GLU A 478 12.90 -12.87 7.39
CA GLU A 478 13.88 -13.22 6.34
C GLU A 478 13.62 -14.62 5.79
N GLU A 479 13.41 -15.60 6.68
CA GLU A 479 13.08 -16.96 6.30
C GLU A 479 11.73 -17.04 5.56
N GLU A 480 10.67 -16.45 6.13
CA GLU A 480 9.33 -16.47 5.55
C GLU A 480 9.26 -15.81 4.15
N ARG A 481 10.11 -14.82 3.89
CA ARG A 481 10.14 -14.08 2.62
C ARG A 481 11.07 -14.69 1.57
N SER A 482 11.89 -15.64 1.93
CA SER A 482 12.79 -16.28 0.96
C SER A 482 11.98 -16.95 -0.17
N ASP A 483 12.44 -16.81 -1.42
CA ASP A 483 11.77 -17.42 -2.58
C ASP A 483 11.69 -18.95 -2.46
N ILE A 484 12.65 -19.59 -1.77
CA ILE A 484 12.69 -21.03 -1.54
C ILE A 484 11.48 -21.49 -0.74
N ILE A 485 11.14 -20.80 0.37
CA ILE A 485 9.98 -21.16 1.20
C ILE A 485 8.65 -20.79 0.52
N LYS A 486 8.63 -19.67 -0.22
CA LYS A 486 7.44 -19.34 -1.03
C LYS A 486 7.14 -20.40 -2.09
N MET A 487 8.16 -21.01 -2.68
CA MET A 487 8.00 -22.09 -3.66
C MET A 487 7.49 -23.39 -3.01
N SER A 488 8.05 -23.82 -1.87
CA SER A 488 7.60 -25.02 -1.17
C SER A 488 6.14 -24.93 -0.70
N LYS A 489 5.73 -23.78 -0.13
CA LYS A 489 4.33 -23.52 0.26
C LYS A 489 3.35 -23.54 -0.91
N GLN A 490 3.79 -23.17 -2.13
CA GLN A 490 2.94 -23.23 -3.33
C GLN A 490 2.83 -24.66 -3.92
N GLU A 491 3.80 -25.51 -3.71
CA GLU A 491 3.73 -26.92 -4.09
C GLU A 491 2.80 -27.71 -3.17
N GLU A 492 2.80 -27.43 -1.86
CA GLU A 492 1.90 -28.03 -0.89
C GLU A 492 0.41 -27.68 -1.13
N ILE A 493 0.11 -26.50 -1.67
CA ILE A 493 -1.26 -26.09 -2.01
C ILE A 493 -1.78 -26.76 -3.29
N LYS A 494 -0.89 -27.29 -4.14
CA LYS A 494 -1.26 -27.97 -5.38
C LYS A 494 -1.47 -29.48 -5.23
N THR A 495 -1.07 -30.03 -4.10
CA THR A 495 -1.33 -31.44 -3.70
C THR A 495 -2.55 -31.51 -2.82
#